data_f470b4f269bc5e8791bd809c4c0a06fe
#
_entry.id   f470b4f269bc5e8791bd809c4c0a06fe
#
_cell.length_a   1.000
_cell.length_b   1.000
_cell.length_c   1.000
_cell.angle_alpha   90.00
_cell.angle_beta   90.00
_cell.angle_gamma   90.00
#
_symmetry.space_group_name_H-M   'P 1'
#
loop_
_entity.id
_entity.type
_entity.pdbx_description
1 polymer ?
#
loop_
_entity_poly.entity_id
_entity_poly.type
_entity_poly.pdbx_seq_one_letter_code
_entity_poly.pdbx_strand_id
1 'polypeptide(L)' 'MWVYIQSEHCLWTVGFYDPKGNWHPDSDWSTKQEAADRCHYLNGGK' A
#
# COMPACT_ATOMS: atom_id res chain seq x y z
N MET A 1 -6.85 -6.13 5.37
CA MET A 1 -5.99 -5.04 5.90
C MET A 1 -5.05 -4.52 4.82
N TRP A 2 -4.98 -3.23 4.68
CA TRP A 2 -4.13 -2.61 3.68
C TRP A 2 -2.72 -2.45 4.21
N VAL A 3 -1.75 -2.68 3.34
CA VAL A 3 -0.34 -2.53 3.69
C VAL A 3 0.36 -1.82 2.53
N TYR A 4 1.60 -1.39 2.74
CA TYR A 4 2.40 -0.83 1.66
C TYR A 4 3.77 -1.47 1.67
N ILE A 5 4.34 -1.61 0.48
CA ILE A 5 5.66 -2.20 0.29
C ILE A 5 6.47 -1.33 -0.65
N GLN A 6 7.79 -1.38 -0.52
CA GLN A 6 8.67 -0.74 -1.48
C GLN A 6 8.88 -1.72 -2.63
N SER A 7 8.28 -1.41 -3.78
CA SER A 7 8.36 -2.29 -4.94
C SER A 7 9.62 -2.03 -5.77
N GLU A 8 10.09 -0.78 -5.77
CA GLU A 8 11.34 -0.39 -6.43
C GLU A 8 11.98 0.73 -5.63
N HIS A 9 13.20 1.15 -6.02
CA HIS A 9 13.95 2.15 -5.27
C HIS A 9 13.15 3.42 -4.96
N CYS A 10 12.40 3.93 -5.91
CA CYS A 10 11.61 5.15 -5.74
C CYS A 10 10.13 4.89 -5.92
N LEU A 11 9.67 3.68 -5.61
CA LEU A 11 8.27 3.31 -5.82
C LEU A 11 7.73 2.52 -4.64
N TRP A 12 6.61 2.98 -4.11
CA TRP A 12 5.92 2.34 -3.00
C TRP A 12 4.52 1.95 -3.46
N THR A 13 4.13 0.70 -3.23
CA THR A 13 2.84 0.19 -3.66
C THR A 13 1.97 -0.11 -2.44
N VAL A 14 0.76 0.45 -2.44
CA VAL A 14 -0.26 0.16 -1.43
C VAL A 14 -1.17 -0.92 -1.96
N GLY A 15 -1.49 -1.90 -1.13
CA GLY A 15 -2.37 -2.97 -1.53
C GLY A 15 -2.72 -3.87 -0.36
N PHE A 16 -3.18 -5.08 -0.66
CA PHE A 16 -3.52 -6.03 0.37
C PHE A 16 -3.27 -7.46 -0.09
N TYR A 17 -3.14 -8.37 0.88
CA TYR A 17 -3.10 -9.80 0.61
C TYR A 17 -4.49 -10.37 0.86
N ASP A 18 -4.99 -11.18 -0.08
CA ASP A 18 -6.27 -11.86 0.10
C ASP A 18 -6.09 -13.06 1.05
N PRO A 19 -7.20 -13.73 1.46
CA PRO A 19 -7.10 -14.88 2.36
C PRO A 19 -6.25 -16.03 1.83
N LYS A 20 -6.00 -16.08 0.53
CA LYS A 20 -5.17 -17.10 -0.11
C LYS A 20 -3.71 -16.68 -0.21
N GLY A 21 -3.37 -15.47 0.20
CA GLY A 21 -2.02 -14.96 0.16
C GLY A 21 -1.63 -14.27 -1.14
N ASN A 22 -2.58 -13.98 -2.02
CA ASN A 22 -2.31 -13.29 -3.28
C ASN A 22 -2.27 -11.78 -3.05
N TRP A 23 -1.28 -11.12 -3.65
CA TRP A 23 -1.10 -9.68 -3.54
C TRP A 23 -2.02 -8.94 -4.53
N HIS A 24 -2.73 -7.95 -4.03
CA HIS A 24 -3.63 -7.12 -4.84
C HIS A 24 -3.22 -5.66 -4.68
N PRO A 25 -2.51 -5.08 -5.67
CA PRO A 25 -2.09 -3.69 -5.59
C PRO A 25 -3.27 -2.74 -5.79
N ASP A 26 -3.26 -1.64 -5.03
CA ASP A 26 -4.25 -0.56 -5.16
C ASP A 26 -3.67 0.62 -5.92
N SER A 27 -2.53 1.12 -5.45
CA SER A 27 -1.93 2.33 -6.02
C SER A 27 -0.43 2.34 -5.79
N ASP A 28 0.27 3.10 -6.64
CA ASP A 28 1.72 3.31 -6.53
C ASP A 28 1.99 4.75 -6.15
N TRP A 29 3.01 4.96 -5.33
CA TRP A 29 3.39 6.28 -4.84
C TRP A 29 4.90 6.44 -4.92
N SER A 30 5.34 7.65 -5.19
CA SER A 30 6.76 7.94 -5.33
C SER A 30 7.48 8.11 -4.00
N THR A 31 6.75 8.34 -2.91
CA THR A 31 7.34 8.47 -1.58
C THR A 31 6.66 7.55 -0.58
N LYS A 32 7.43 7.16 0.44
CA LYS A 32 6.90 6.34 1.53
C LYS A 32 5.76 7.04 2.26
N GLN A 33 5.89 8.35 2.47
CA GLN A 33 4.89 9.11 3.20
C GLN A 33 3.53 9.07 2.51
N GLU A 34 3.51 9.25 1.19
CA GLU A 34 2.27 9.19 0.43
C GLU A 34 1.64 7.81 0.52
N ALA A 35 2.46 6.76 0.38
CA ALA A 35 1.96 5.38 0.47
C ALA A 35 1.41 5.10 1.87
N ALA A 36 2.11 5.54 2.91
CA ALA A 36 1.67 5.35 4.29
C ALA A 36 0.35 6.09 4.56
N ASP A 37 0.20 7.30 4.04
CA ASP A 37 -1.02 8.08 4.20
C ASP A 37 -2.20 7.39 3.52
N ARG A 38 -2.00 6.88 2.31
CA ARG A 38 -3.05 6.15 1.59
C ARG A 38 -3.43 4.88 2.32
N CYS A 39 -2.44 4.14 2.79
CA CYS A 39 -2.65 2.91 3.55
C CYS A 39 -3.47 3.18 4.81
N HIS A 40 -3.12 4.23 5.55
CA HIS A 40 -3.84 4.63 6.74
C HIS A 40 -5.30 4.98 6.42
N TYR A 41 -5.52 5.73 5.36
CA TYR A 41 -6.87 6.10 4.92
C TYR A 41 -7.72 4.87 4.60
N LEU A 42 -7.14 3.92 3.85
CA LEU A 42 -7.85 2.71 3.46
C LEU A 42 -8.16 1.78 4.64
N ASN A 43 -7.34 1.83 5.69
CA ASN A 43 -7.58 1.07 6.91
C ASN A 43 -8.57 1.74 7.86
N GLY A 44 -9.27 2.76 7.38
CA GLY A 44 -10.27 3.46 8.18
C GLY A 44 -9.77 4.70 8.90
N GLY A 45 -8.57 5.17 8.58
CA GLY A 45 -8.03 6.41 9.12
C GLY A 45 -8.71 7.62 8.51
N LYS A 46 -8.54 8.78 9.14
CA LYS A 46 -9.18 10.02 8.71
C LYS A 46 -8.20 11.13 8.54
#